data_e865bdedf94b234644f5433a0ae159ab
#
_entry.id   e865bdedf94b234644f5433a0ae159ab
#
_cell.length_a   1.000
_cell.length_b   1.000
_cell.length_c   1.000
_cell.angle_alpha   90.00
_cell.angle_beta   90.00
_cell.angle_gamma   90.00
#
_symmetry.space_group_name_H-M   'P 1'
#
loop_
_entity.id
_entity.type
_entity.pdbx_description
1 polymer ?
#
loop_
_entity_poly.entity_id
_entity_poly.type
_entity_poly.pdbx_seq_one_letter_code
_entity_poly.pdbx_strand_id
1 'polypeptide(L)'
;YGQTEITRDLMEAAEPRGLQVIYEAEDVALHDVESDSPSLTFRKDGVAQRIEARFLVGCDGFHGPARQAIPASVGQTYEKVYPFGWLGILADVAPCNHELIYANHARGFALASMRSNTRSRYYIQVPLDEKLEDWPDDRLWDELAIRLGPDAAAHMTRGPAIEKSIAPLRSFVF
;
A
#
# COMPACT_ATOMS: atom_id res chain seq x y z
N TYR A 1 -8.82 -1.08 -10.79
CA TYR A 1 -7.53 -1.58 -11.28
C TYR A 1 -6.54 -1.58 -10.12
N GLY A 2 -5.89 -2.70 -9.86
CA GLY A 2 -5.04 -2.87 -8.69
C GLY A 2 -3.66 -2.23 -8.85
N GLN A 3 -2.99 -1.95 -7.74
CA GLN A 3 -1.64 -1.37 -7.75
C GLN A 3 -0.63 -2.30 -8.41
N THR A 4 -0.74 -3.60 -8.18
CA THR A 4 0.17 -4.61 -8.76
C THR A 4 0.06 -4.62 -10.29
N GLU A 5 -1.15 -4.56 -10.81
CA GLU A 5 -1.41 -4.55 -12.26
C GLU A 5 -0.86 -3.29 -12.92
N ILE A 6 -1.12 -2.10 -12.34
CA ILE A 6 -0.58 -0.85 -12.92
C ILE A 6 0.94 -0.79 -12.84
N THR A 7 1.53 -1.31 -11.76
CA THR A 7 2.99 -1.38 -11.64
C THR A 7 3.58 -2.28 -12.73
N ARG A 8 3.00 -3.46 -12.95
CA ARG A 8 3.41 -4.36 -14.03
C ARG A 8 3.30 -3.67 -15.39
N ASP A 9 2.17 -3.06 -15.71
CA ASP A 9 1.95 -2.39 -16.99
C ASP A 9 2.94 -1.26 -17.22
N LEU A 10 3.32 -0.52 -16.16
CA LEU A 10 4.34 0.53 -16.23
C LEU A 10 5.74 -0.06 -16.47
N MET A 11 6.07 -1.17 -15.83
CA MET A 11 7.35 -1.86 -16.05
C MET A 11 7.44 -2.40 -17.47
N GLU A 12 6.40 -3.06 -17.96
CA GLU A 12 6.32 -3.56 -19.35
C GLU A 12 6.38 -2.43 -20.38
N ALA A 13 5.86 -1.25 -20.05
CA ALA A 13 5.90 -0.09 -20.93
C ALA A 13 7.24 0.66 -20.90
N ALA A 14 8.09 0.45 -19.92
CA ALA A 14 9.36 1.16 -19.76
C ALA A 14 10.40 0.71 -20.82
N GLU A 15 10.55 -0.60 -21.01
CA GLU A 15 11.55 -1.17 -21.89
C GLU A 15 11.44 -0.70 -23.35
N PRO A 16 10.26 -0.77 -24.02
CA PRO A 16 10.10 -0.29 -25.39
C PRO A 16 10.35 1.21 -25.56
N ARG A 17 10.30 1.99 -24.46
CA ARG A 17 10.57 3.42 -24.43
C ARG A 17 12.03 3.76 -24.18
N GLY A 18 12.88 2.75 -24.05
CA GLY A 18 14.30 2.93 -23.78
C GLY A 18 14.62 3.44 -22.37
N LEU A 19 13.69 3.29 -21.44
CA LEU A 19 13.95 3.65 -20.05
C LEU A 19 14.83 2.57 -19.40
N GLN A 20 15.92 2.99 -18.81
CA GLN A 20 16.77 2.07 -18.03
C GLN A 20 16.16 1.85 -16.65
N VAL A 21 15.79 0.62 -16.37
CA VAL A 21 15.31 0.19 -15.06
C VAL A 21 16.30 -0.82 -14.48
N ILE A 22 16.84 -0.50 -13.31
CA ILE A 22 17.75 -1.39 -12.59
C ILE A 22 16.97 -2.03 -11.46
N TYR A 23 16.66 -3.30 -11.62
CA TYR A 23 15.97 -4.10 -10.60
C TYR A 23 16.95 -4.64 -9.57
N GLU A 24 16.43 -4.90 -8.36
CA GLU A 24 17.21 -5.52 -7.28
C GLU A 24 18.46 -4.69 -6.91
N ALA A 25 18.33 -3.38 -6.95
CA ALA A 25 19.37 -2.47 -6.48
C ALA A 25 19.39 -2.46 -4.94
N GLU A 26 20.51 -2.86 -4.37
CA GLU A 26 20.74 -2.94 -2.92
C GLU A 26 21.58 -1.76 -2.43
N ASP A 27 21.53 -1.47 -1.13
CA ASP A 27 22.36 -0.44 -0.45
C ASP A 27 22.31 0.92 -1.15
N VAL A 28 21.12 1.34 -1.58
CA VAL A 28 20.94 2.63 -2.26
C VAL A 28 21.21 3.78 -1.29
N ALA A 29 22.14 4.66 -1.66
CA ALA A 29 22.47 5.86 -0.90
C ALA A 29 22.55 7.10 -1.82
N LEU A 30 22.03 8.22 -1.34
CA LEU A 30 22.06 9.50 -2.05
C LEU A 30 23.20 10.35 -1.54
N HIS A 31 23.85 11.08 -2.45
CA HIS A 31 24.99 11.94 -2.17
C HIS A 31 24.79 13.29 -2.84
N ASP A 32 25.29 14.33 -2.19
CA ASP A 32 25.39 15.70 -2.72
C ASP A 32 24.03 16.24 -3.23
N VAL A 33 22.93 15.88 -2.54
CA VAL A 33 21.54 16.17 -2.98
C VAL A 33 21.24 17.67 -3.10
N GLU A 34 21.99 18.53 -2.42
CA GLU A 34 21.83 19.99 -2.46
C GLU A 34 22.77 20.66 -3.50
N SER A 35 23.55 19.88 -4.25
CA SER A 35 24.51 20.38 -5.24
C SER A 35 23.93 20.37 -6.65
N ASP A 36 24.67 20.99 -7.59
CA ASP A 36 24.35 20.96 -9.03
C ASP A 36 24.62 19.58 -9.69
N SER A 37 25.23 18.65 -8.96
CA SER A 37 25.63 17.33 -9.45
C SER A 37 25.29 16.23 -8.41
N PRO A 38 24.01 16.07 -8.06
CA PRO A 38 23.62 15.03 -7.14
C PRO A 38 23.87 13.64 -7.72
N SER A 39 24.13 12.68 -6.85
CA SER A 39 24.42 11.32 -7.26
C SER A 39 23.80 10.29 -6.32
N LEU A 40 23.70 9.07 -6.79
CA LEU A 40 23.36 7.93 -5.96
C LEU A 40 24.35 6.78 -6.18
N THR A 41 24.55 5.99 -5.14
CA THR A 41 25.29 4.73 -5.20
C THR A 41 24.37 3.58 -4.85
N PHE A 42 24.63 2.42 -5.40
CA PHE A 42 23.90 1.19 -5.11
C PHE A 42 24.79 -0.02 -5.41
N ARG A 43 24.36 -1.19 -5.00
CA ARG A 43 24.96 -2.47 -5.38
C ARG A 43 24.01 -3.23 -6.28
N LYS A 44 24.56 -3.84 -7.34
CA LYS A 44 23.84 -4.79 -8.20
C LYS A 44 24.75 -5.98 -8.44
N ASP A 45 24.25 -7.18 -8.15
CA ASP A 45 24.99 -8.44 -8.25
C ASP A 45 26.35 -8.38 -7.51
N GLY A 46 26.37 -7.76 -6.32
CA GLY A 46 27.55 -7.58 -5.50
C GLY A 46 28.52 -6.48 -5.96
N VAL A 47 28.27 -5.84 -7.10
CA VAL A 47 29.11 -4.76 -7.66
C VAL A 47 28.56 -3.40 -7.29
N ALA A 48 29.42 -2.56 -6.69
CA ALA A 48 29.07 -1.17 -6.40
C ALA A 48 29.04 -0.34 -7.68
N GLN A 49 27.98 0.46 -7.83
CA GLN A 49 27.78 1.35 -8.96
C GLN A 49 27.43 2.76 -8.47
N ARG A 50 27.68 3.75 -9.31
CA ARG A 50 27.33 5.16 -9.06
C ARG A 50 26.65 5.75 -10.31
N ILE A 51 25.60 6.52 -10.08
CA ILE A 51 24.92 7.30 -11.11
C ILE A 51 24.96 8.76 -10.68
N GLU A 52 25.43 9.62 -11.58
CA GLU A 52 25.34 11.06 -11.45
C GLU A 52 24.16 11.56 -12.28
N ALA A 53 23.40 12.48 -11.74
CA ALA A 53 22.22 12.99 -12.41
C ALA A 53 22.06 14.49 -12.15
N ARG A 54 21.32 15.14 -13.02
CA ARG A 54 20.94 16.55 -12.80
C ARG A 54 19.88 16.72 -11.72
N PHE A 55 19.01 15.71 -11.59
CA PHE A 55 17.96 15.67 -10.59
C PHE A 55 17.82 14.24 -10.06
N LEU A 56 17.53 14.11 -8.76
CA LEU A 56 17.11 12.88 -8.11
C LEU A 56 15.65 13.01 -7.68
N VAL A 57 14.85 12.00 -8.00
CA VAL A 57 13.44 11.96 -7.62
C VAL A 57 13.22 10.74 -6.74
N GLY A 58 12.89 10.96 -5.46
CA GLY A 58 12.57 9.90 -4.51
C GLY A 58 11.14 9.42 -4.69
N CYS A 59 10.97 8.19 -5.20
CA CYS A 59 9.68 7.50 -5.30
C CYS A 59 9.68 6.19 -4.50
N ASP A 60 10.51 6.11 -3.48
CA ASP A 60 10.91 4.93 -2.71
C ASP A 60 10.07 4.73 -1.42
N GLY A 61 9.01 5.49 -1.26
CA GLY A 61 8.06 5.38 -0.16
C GLY A 61 8.60 5.89 1.17
N PHE A 62 7.83 5.63 2.23
CA PHE A 62 8.10 6.18 3.56
C PHE A 62 9.44 5.74 4.15
N HIS A 63 9.85 4.52 3.91
CA HIS A 63 11.08 3.93 4.45
C HIS A 63 12.30 4.07 3.53
N GLY A 64 12.12 4.68 2.36
CA GLY A 64 13.18 4.83 1.38
C GLY A 64 14.30 5.78 1.80
N PRO A 65 15.51 5.61 1.24
CA PRO A 65 16.66 6.45 1.53
C PRO A 65 16.48 7.90 1.07
N ALA A 66 15.65 8.18 0.07
CA ALA A 66 15.42 9.54 -0.42
C ALA A 66 14.83 10.45 0.66
N ARG A 67 13.86 9.96 1.43
CA ARG A 67 13.29 10.72 2.55
C ARG A 67 14.32 10.99 3.64
N GLN A 68 15.20 10.03 3.92
CA GLN A 68 16.25 10.16 4.93
C GLN A 68 17.33 11.16 4.52
N ALA A 69 17.51 11.40 3.22
CA ALA A 69 18.44 12.36 2.68
C ALA A 69 17.95 13.82 2.74
N ILE A 70 16.70 14.05 3.10
CA ILE A 70 16.15 15.41 3.28
C ILE A 70 16.78 16.02 4.53
N PRO A 71 17.47 17.18 4.42
CA PRO A 71 18.09 17.85 5.57
C PRO A 71 17.06 18.21 6.65
N ALA A 72 17.42 18.00 7.92
CA ALA A 72 16.56 18.33 9.05
C ALA A 72 16.21 19.82 9.15
N SER A 73 16.96 20.69 8.47
CA SER A 73 16.70 22.14 8.37
C SER A 73 15.46 22.47 7.51
N VAL A 74 15.08 21.59 6.58
CA VAL A 74 13.97 21.80 5.64
C VAL A 74 12.83 20.79 5.83
N GLY A 75 13.11 19.63 6.46
CA GLY A 75 12.12 18.58 6.68
C GLY A 75 11.73 18.45 8.15
N GLN A 76 10.45 18.62 8.47
CA GLN A 76 9.88 18.25 9.76
C GLN A 76 8.84 17.17 9.53
N THR A 77 8.86 16.14 10.39
CA THR A 77 7.85 15.07 10.33
C THR A 77 6.97 15.13 11.57
N TYR A 78 5.67 15.24 11.34
CA TYR A 78 4.66 15.04 12.37
C TYR A 78 3.95 13.72 12.11
N GLU A 79 3.91 12.85 13.11
CA GLU A 79 3.22 11.57 13.05
C GLU A 79 2.05 11.52 14.03
N LYS A 80 0.90 11.05 13.56
CA LYS A 80 -0.25 10.71 14.39
C LYS A 80 -0.62 9.25 14.17
N VAL A 81 -0.56 8.46 15.24
CA VAL A 81 -1.07 7.09 15.28
C VAL A 81 -2.51 7.12 15.77
N TYR A 82 -3.43 6.55 15.02
CA TYR A 82 -4.83 6.43 15.42
C TYR A 82 -5.01 5.17 16.30
N PRO A 83 -5.96 5.17 17.25
CA PRO A 83 -6.17 4.05 18.19
C PRO A 83 -6.92 2.87 17.54
N PHE A 84 -6.77 2.67 16.24
CA PHE A 84 -7.36 1.57 15.49
C PHE A 84 -6.54 1.22 14.27
N GLY A 85 -6.76 0.03 13.75
CA GLY A 85 -6.18 -0.47 12.52
C GLY A 85 -7.23 -0.87 11.50
N TRP A 86 -6.76 -1.19 10.31
CA TRP A 86 -7.53 -1.76 9.22
C TRP A 86 -7.23 -3.25 9.10
N LEU A 87 -8.22 -4.09 9.43
CA LEU A 87 -8.18 -5.50 9.07
C LEU A 87 -8.71 -5.62 7.64
N GLY A 88 -7.84 -6.02 6.73
CA GLY A 88 -8.15 -6.15 5.31
C GLY A 88 -8.14 -7.59 4.84
N ILE A 89 -9.06 -7.92 3.93
CA ILE A 89 -9.08 -9.18 3.18
C ILE A 89 -9.09 -8.88 1.68
N LEU A 90 -8.25 -9.58 0.93
CA LEU A 90 -8.32 -9.69 -0.52
C LEU A 90 -8.77 -11.10 -0.87
N ALA A 91 -9.80 -11.24 -1.69
CA ALA A 91 -10.34 -12.52 -2.08
C ALA A 91 -10.73 -12.53 -3.57
N ASP A 92 -10.60 -13.70 -4.20
CA ASP A 92 -11.07 -13.93 -5.57
C ASP A 92 -12.57 -14.22 -5.56
N VAL A 93 -13.34 -13.15 -5.35
CA VAL A 93 -14.80 -13.16 -5.32
C VAL A 93 -15.35 -11.96 -6.09
N ALA A 94 -16.54 -12.12 -6.65
CA ALA A 94 -17.24 -11.01 -7.28
C ALA A 94 -17.47 -9.85 -6.29
N PRO A 95 -17.41 -8.59 -6.73
CA PRO A 95 -17.69 -7.44 -5.88
C PRO A 95 -19.18 -7.44 -5.47
N CYS A 96 -19.44 -7.00 -4.23
CA CYS A 96 -20.82 -6.81 -3.76
C CYS A 96 -21.48 -5.55 -4.35
N ASN A 97 -20.70 -4.66 -4.93
CA ASN A 97 -21.16 -3.48 -5.66
C ASN A 97 -20.07 -3.04 -6.66
N HIS A 98 -20.50 -2.41 -7.76
CA HIS A 98 -19.58 -1.80 -8.74
C HIS A 98 -18.93 -0.53 -8.21
N GLU A 99 -19.58 0.16 -7.29
CA GLU A 99 -19.07 1.36 -6.63
C GLU A 99 -18.35 1.00 -5.31
N LEU A 100 -17.41 1.86 -4.93
CA LEU A 100 -16.75 1.79 -3.63
C LEU A 100 -17.78 2.10 -2.53
N ILE A 101 -17.88 1.21 -1.52
CA ILE A 101 -18.74 1.42 -0.36
C ILE A 101 -17.89 1.85 0.83
N TYR A 102 -18.23 3.00 1.42
CA TYR A 102 -17.79 3.45 2.73
C TYR A 102 -18.95 3.36 3.70
N ALA A 103 -18.89 2.45 4.67
CA ALA A 103 -19.95 2.25 5.64
C ALA A 103 -19.50 2.69 7.04
N ASN A 104 -20.25 3.61 7.65
CA ASN A 104 -20.10 3.96 9.05
C ASN A 104 -21.12 3.19 9.87
N HIS A 105 -20.67 2.38 10.80
CA HIS A 105 -21.50 1.52 11.64
C HIS A 105 -21.11 1.68 13.12
N ALA A 106 -22.04 1.40 14.06
CA ALA A 106 -21.77 1.49 15.50
C ALA A 106 -20.64 0.57 15.98
N ARG A 107 -20.38 -0.53 15.25
CA ARG A 107 -19.27 -1.48 15.51
C ARG A 107 -17.96 -1.06 14.83
N GLY A 108 -17.91 0.10 14.20
CA GLY A 108 -16.76 0.63 13.47
C GLY A 108 -16.96 0.62 11.96
N PHE A 109 -16.12 1.33 11.28
CA PHE A 109 -16.13 1.54 9.84
C PHE A 109 -15.87 0.25 9.06
N ALA A 110 -16.47 0.13 7.87
CA ALA A 110 -16.17 -0.90 6.89
C ALA A 110 -16.08 -0.33 5.47
N LEU A 111 -15.37 -1.04 4.61
CA LEU A 111 -15.16 -0.66 3.21
C LEU A 111 -15.25 -1.89 2.31
N ALA A 112 -15.92 -1.74 1.17
CA ALA A 112 -15.91 -2.71 0.08
C ALA A 112 -15.39 -2.04 -1.20
N SER A 113 -14.42 -2.67 -1.86
CA SER A 113 -13.76 -2.14 -3.06
C SER A 113 -13.62 -3.23 -4.11
N MET A 114 -14.16 -2.99 -5.29
CA MET A 114 -13.93 -3.80 -6.47
C MET A 114 -12.47 -3.62 -6.94
N ARG A 115 -11.75 -4.72 -7.17
CA ARG A 115 -10.44 -4.73 -7.83
C ARG A 115 -10.57 -5.17 -9.28
N SER A 116 -11.45 -6.13 -9.52
CA SER A 116 -11.88 -6.58 -10.84
C SER A 116 -13.29 -7.19 -10.72
N ASN A 117 -13.85 -7.70 -11.80
CA ASN A 117 -15.13 -8.41 -11.77
C ASN A 117 -15.09 -9.73 -10.96
N THR A 118 -13.88 -10.23 -10.67
CA THR A 118 -13.65 -11.50 -9.97
C THR A 118 -12.77 -11.36 -8.73
N ARG A 119 -12.40 -10.14 -8.34
CA ARG A 119 -11.54 -9.88 -7.18
C ARG A 119 -12.01 -8.67 -6.41
N SER A 120 -12.13 -8.83 -5.10
CA SER A 120 -12.60 -7.79 -4.19
C SER A 120 -11.68 -7.61 -2.99
N ARG A 121 -11.58 -6.38 -2.52
CA ARG A 121 -10.87 -6.00 -1.30
C ARG A 121 -11.87 -5.42 -0.30
N TYR A 122 -11.86 -5.94 0.91
CA TYR A 122 -12.69 -5.44 2.00
C TYR A 122 -11.82 -5.04 3.18
N TYR A 123 -12.31 -4.08 3.97
CA TYR A 123 -11.68 -3.66 5.20
C TYR A 123 -12.72 -3.47 6.30
N ILE A 124 -12.33 -3.77 7.53
CA ILE A 124 -13.02 -3.35 8.73
C ILE A 124 -12.06 -2.66 9.70
N GLN A 125 -12.59 -1.70 10.43
CA GLN A 125 -11.88 -1.06 11.52
C GLN A 125 -11.83 -2.00 12.73
N VAL A 126 -10.63 -2.19 13.30
CA VAL A 126 -10.40 -3.02 14.49
C VAL A 126 -9.50 -2.30 15.49
N PRO A 127 -9.56 -2.62 16.80
CA PRO A 127 -8.55 -2.18 17.77
C PRO A 127 -7.14 -2.59 17.36
N LEU A 128 -6.11 -1.87 17.84
CA LEU A 128 -4.71 -2.14 17.47
C LEU A 128 -4.14 -3.42 18.08
N ASP A 129 -4.74 -3.91 19.17
CA ASP A 129 -4.35 -5.12 19.89
C ASP A 129 -4.98 -6.41 19.32
N GLU A 130 -5.86 -6.29 18.33
CA GLU A 130 -6.42 -7.44 17.61
C GLU A 130 -5.34 -8.18 16.83
N LYS A 131 -5.46 -9.52 16.77
CA LYS A 131 -4.52 -10.39 16.06
C LYS A 131 -5.21 -11.10 14.91
N LEU A 132 -4.46 -11.41 13.86
CA LEU A 132 -5.00 -12.11 12.68
C LEU A 132 -5.56 -13.48 13.01
N GLU A 133 -4.98 -14.16 13.99
CA GLU A 133 -5.41 -15.49 14.45
C GLU A 133 -6.84 -15.46 15.03
N ASP A 134 -7.24 -14.33 15.59
CA ASP A 134 -8.57 -14.13 16.18
C ASP A 134 -9.64 -13.86 15.11
N TRP A 135 -9.22 -13.70 13.85
CA TRP A 135 -10.09 -13.38 12.72
C TRP A 135 -10.06 -14.45 11.63
N PRO A 136 -10.63 -15.65 11.86
CA PRO A 136 -10.87 -16.58 10.76
C PRO A 136 -11.75 -15.94 9.69
N ASP A 137 -11.66 -16.41 8.44
CA ASP A 137 -12.33 -15.78 7.31
C ASP A 137 -13.85 -15.64 7.53
N ASP A 138 -14.50 -16.66 8.08
CA ASP A 138 -15.95 -16.63 8.34
C ASP A 138 -16.34 -15.50 9.29
N ARG A 139 -15.58 -15.30 10.40
CA ARG A 139 -15.81 -14.20 11.33
C ARG A 139 -15.68 -12.83 10.63
N LEU A 140 -14.70 -12.70 9.77
CA LEU A 140 -14.48 -11.45 9.02
C LEU A 140 -15.64 -11.20 8.04
N TRP A 141 -16.08 -12.22 7.30
CA TRP A 141 -17.19 -12.10 6.39
C TRP A 141 -18.51 -11.78 7.12
N ASP A 142 -18.76 -12.37 8.29
CA ASP A 142 -19.92 -12.05 9.12
C ASP A 142 -19.91 -10.60 9.59
N GLU A 143 -18.77 -10.13 10.03
CA GLU A 143 -18.60 -8.76 10.50
C GLU A 143 -18.73 -7.74 9.34
N LEU A 144 -18.23 -8.06 8.17
CA LEU A 144 -18.41 -7.27 6.95
C LEU A 144 -19.90 -7.16 6.56
N ALA A 145 -20.62 -8.27 6.59
CA ALA A 145 -22.06 -8.30 6.28
C ALA A 145 -22.86 -7.39 7.22
N ILE A 146 -22.52 -7.41 8.51
CA ILE A 146 -23.16 -6.56 9.53
C ILE A 146 -22.87 -5.08 9.25
N ARG A 147 -21.60 -4.71 9.04
CA ARG A 147 -21.20 -3.31 8.94
C ARG A 147 -21.52 -2.66 7.59
N LEU A 148 -21.46 -3.42 6.50
CA LEU A 148 -21.81 -2.92 5.16
C LEU A 148 -23.31 -2.79 4.96
N GLY A 149 -24.10 -3.47 5.78
CA GLY A 149 -25.56 -3.43 5.75
C GLY A 149 -26.20 -4.47 4.83
N PRO A 150 -27.54 -4.60 4.89
CA PRO A 150 -28.27 -5.70 4.26
C PRO A 150 -28.15 -5.73 2.73
N ASP A 151 -28.11 -4.56 2.09
CA ASP A 151 -28.06 -4.48 0.62
C ASP A 151 -26.72 -5.00 0.09
N ALA A 152 -25.61 -4.58 0.68
CA ALA A 152 -24.27 -5.08 0.31
C ALA A 152 -24.12 -6.55 0.70
N ALA A 153 -24.62 -6.94 1.88
CA ALA A 153 -24.54 -8.31 2.36
C ALA A 153 -25.29 -9.30 1.45
N ALA A 154 -26.43 -8.91 0.89
CA ALA A 154 -27.20 -9.74 -0.03
C ALA A 154 -26.48 -10.06 -1.34
N HIS A 155 -25.54 -9.21 -1.75
CA HIS A 155 -24.75 -9.39 -2.97
C HIS A 155 -23.29 -9.83 -2.70
N MET A 156 -22.91 -9.97 -1.43
CA MET A 156 -21.55 -10.32 -1.04
C MET A 156 -21.27 -11.81 -1.23
N THR A 157 -20.33 -12.12 -2.12
CA THR A 157 -19.80 -13.48 -2.26
C THR A 157 -18.66 -13.67 -1.29
N ARG A 158 -18.68 -14.76 -0.52
CA ARG A 158 -17.61 -15.15 0.42
C ARG A 158 -16.65 -16.11 -0.24
N GLY A 159 -15.39 -16.01 0.08
CA GLY A 159 -14.36 -16.91 -0.40
C GLY A 159 -13.13 -16.90 0.51
N PRO A 160 -12.15 -17.79 0.28
CA PRO A 160 -10.93 -17.81 1.06
C PRO A 160 -10.11 -16.54 0.83
N ALA A 161 -9.45 -16.07 1.89
CA ALA A 161 -8.51 -14.97 1.80
C ALA A 161 -7.28 -15.39 0.99
N ILE A 162 -6.93 -14.64 -0.05
CA ILE A 162 -5.62 -14.73 -0.72
C ILE A 162 -4.59 -13.81 -0.06
N GLU A 163 -5.06 -12.78 0.62
CA GLU A 163 -4.27 -11.90 1.47
C GLU A 163 -5.15 -11.42 2.63
N LYS A 164 -4.60 -11.44 3.84
CA LYS A 164 -5.24 -10.90 5.03
C LYS A 164 -4.19 -10.22 5.90
N SER A 165 -4.47 -8.99 6.35
CA SER A 165 -3.53 -8.21 7.14
C SER A 165 -4.24 -7.25 8.09
N ILE A 166 -3.59 -6.90 9.20
CA ILE A 166 -3.98 -5.77 10.05
C ILE A 166 -2.89 -4.71 9.92
N ALA A 167 -3.28 -3.52 9.49
CA ALA A 167 -2.38 -2.38 9.36
C ALA A 167 -2.84 -1.24 10.28
N PRO A 168 -1.95 -0.67 11.11
CA PRO A 168 -2.28 0.52 11.89
C PRO A 168 -2.54 1.71 10.95
N LEU A 169 -3.52 2.54 11.30
CA LEU A 169 -3.73 3.81 10.60
C LEU A 169 -2.79 4.86 11.18
N ARG A 170 -1.97 5.44 10.30
CA ARG A 170 -1.05 6.52 10.64
C ARG A 170 -1.22 7.69 9.68
N SER A 171 -1.05 8.87 10.18
CA SER A 171 -1.01 10.09 9.38
C SER A 171 0.35 10.76 9.55
N PHE A 172 0.94 11.17 8.44
CA PHE A 172 2.22 11.88 8.42
C PHE A 172 2.04 13.23 7.71
N VAL A 173 2.68 14.25 8.26
CA VAL A 173 2.78 15.57 7.65
C VAL A 173 4.26 15.94 7.58
N PHE A 174 4.66 16.43 6.44
CA PHE A 174 6.02 16.85 6.14
C PHE A 174 6.09 18.33 5.87
#